data_622258ffa3dd66b954b64c8a0768e66e
#
_entry.id   622258ffa3dd66b954b64c8a0768e66e
#
_cell.length_a   1.000
_cell.length_b   1.000
_cell.length_c   1.000
_cell.angle_alpha   90.00
_cell.angle_beta   90.00
_cell.angle_gamma   90.00
#
_symmetry.space_group_name_H-M   'P 1'
#
loop_
_entity.id
_entity.type
_entity.pdbx_description
1 polymer ?
#
loop_
_entity_poly.entity_id
_entity_poly.type
_entity_poly.pdbx_seq_one_letter_code
_entity_poly.pdbx_strand_id
1 'polypeptide(L)'
;MVLKNLDDETIFCSISTFSGGGIGDAGVEWGAGVPVISACELVPDRAGLIRHNYPLTAVFQGDIWDLKEEIIAHSQKKLKGAKPWLFVMSPPCQGMSSNGAGRIRKSIAQGKRPPDDERNRLVLPGIEIIENLQPSWFILENVRRMENTIISNEEGDPENILDTLGRRLHPLGYTIRSAIVDFRDLGVPHHRQRLITIGTNLPQWAEKVPPGTIFHQSPSELHPVLTHGSKMEKSHISLHDVIGHMPELDSLTKQVCDKDPYHQVPKWNEKHHYWMKHTPEGETAFNNSVCPKCKHEADNMSSVDCVKCKTPLPRPNIEFIGWRCASCGEKNRESRTVCSCGEVCTVTKFTTQRRIIRGFKTSYRRLRWDKPASTLTMNSGVISSDMKGHPEQNRVLSVKEILMLSTLQNHPAGSYPWGEKYQFKSKKKDGEYFHGGEMSPKLVRQVIGESIPPLAMQKIVEHLLFLDPRIDDGASS
;
A
#
# COMPACT_ATOMS: atom_id res chain seq x y z
N MET A 1 -31.98 -0.72 2.15
CA MET A 1 -31.26 -1.64 1.26
C MET A 1 -31.84 -3.03 1.46
N VAL A 2 -32.47 -3.59 0.43
CA VAL A 2 -32.97 -4.98 0.45
C VAL A 2 -31.84 -5.85 -0.11
N LEU A 3 -31.36 -6.80 0.69
CA LEU A 3 -30.34 -7.75 0.27
C LEU A 3 -30.99 -8.84 -0.59
N LYS A 4 -30.38 -9.17 -1.72
CA LYS A 4 -30.85 -10.22 -2.65
C LYS A 4 -30.35 -11.58 -2.16
N ASN A 5 -31.23 -12.56 -2.09
CA ASN A 5 -30.85 -13.96 -1.89
C ASN A 5 -30.34 -14.53 -3.22
N LEU A 6 -29.25 -15.28 -3.19
CA LEU A 6 -28.76 -16.07 -4.34
C LEU A 6 -29.42 -17.46 -4.37
N ASP A 7 -29.60 -18.03 -3.17
CA ASP A 7 -30.28 -19.28 -2.88
C ASP A 7 -30.91 -19.16 -1.48
N ASP A 8 -31.49 -20.21 -0.95
CA ASP A 8 -32.14 -20.21 0.38
C ASP A 8 -31.15 -20.01 1.54
N GLU A 9 -29.85 -20.25 1.30
CA GLU A 9 -28.80 -20.20 2.32
C GLU A 9 -27.84 -19.03 2.17
N THR A 10 -27.82 -18.31 1.01
CA THR A 10 -26.80 -17.28 0.72
C THR A 10 -27.42 -15.95 0.39
N ILE A 11 -26.95 -14.89 1.08
CA ILE A 11 -27.33 -13.51 0.79
C ILE A 11 -26.18 -12.80 0.04
N PHE A 12 -26.55 -12.14 -1.06
CA PHE A 12 -25.62 -11.35 -1.88
C PHE A 12 -25.14 -10.10 -1.14
N CYS A 13 -24.04 -10.23 -0.44
CA CYS A 13 -23.40 -9.16 0.30
C CYS A 13 -21.94 -9.49 0.60
N SER A 14 -21.21 -8.50 1.09
CA SER A 14 -19.83 -8.61 1.53
C SER A 14 -19.67 -8.18 2.99
N ILE A 15 -18.71 -8.81 3.66
CA ILE A 15 -18.17 -8.40 4.97
C ILE A 15 -16.69 -8.11 4.77
N SER A 16 -16.20 -6.98 5.27
CA SER A 16 -14.82 -6.54 5.11
C SER A 16 -14.13 -6.38 6.47
N THR A 17 -12.90 -6.86 6.59
CA THR A 17 -12.07 -6.65 7.78
C THR A 17 -10.71 -6.08 7.41
N PHE A 18 -10.12 -5.29 8.33
CA PHE A 18 -8.94 -4.46 8.04
C PHE A 18 -9.20 -3.51 6.86
N SER A 19 -10.40 -2.95 6.83
CA SER A 19 -10.96 -2.25 5.66
C SER A 19 -10.23 -0.95 5.31
N GLY A 20 -9.28 -0.49 6.16
CA GLY A 20 -8.61 0.78 5.96
C GLY A 20 -9.63 1.93 5.89
N GLY A 21 -9.54 2.76 4.86
CA GLY A 21 -10.55 3.79 4.59
C GLY A 21 -11.75 3.31 3.75
N GLY A 22 -11.94 2.01 3.54
CA GLY A 22 -12.97 1.47 2.63
C GLY A 22 -12.66 1.70 1.14
N ILE A 23 -11.40 1.95 0.80
CA ILE A 23 -11.01 2.23 -0.60
C ILE A 23 -11.14 0.98 -1.47
N GLY A 24 -10.70 -0.19 -0.99
CA GLY A 24 -10.94 -1.46 -1.67
C GLY A 24 -12.43 -1.78 -1.78
N ASP A 25 -13.20 -1.45 -0.74
CA ASP A 25 -14.65 -1.67 -0.69
C ASP A 25 -15.41 -0.86 -1.75
N ALA A 26 -14.84 0.27 -2.24
CA ALA A 26 -15.42 0.99 -3.39
C ALA A 26 -15.44 0.14 -4.66
N GLY A 27 -14.41 -0.68 -4.88
CA GLY A 27 -14.39 -1.65 -5.98
C GLY A 27 -15.40 -2.78 -5.79
N VAL A 28 -15.62 -3.21 -4.54
CA VAL A 28 -16.62 -4.25 -4.19
C VAL A 28 -18.04 -3.72 -4.37
N GLU A 29 -18.37 -2.60 -3.68
CA GLU A 29 -19.76 -2.11 -3.61
C GLU A 29 -20.15 -1.30 -4.85
N TRP A 30 -19.34 -0.29 -5.21
CA TRP A 30 -19.72 0.61 -6.30
C TRP A 30 -19.25 0.12 -7.68
N GLY A 31 -18.22 -0.72 -7.70
CA GLY A 31 -17.68 -1.33 -8.92
C GLY A 31 -18.40 -2.61 -9.31
N ALA A 32 -18.35 -3.62 -8.46
CA ALA A 32 -18.90 -4.94 -8.71
C ALA A 32 -20.36 -5.11 -8.24
N GLY A 33 -20.94 -4.12 -7.57
CA GLY A 33 -22.35 -4.13 -7.15
C GLY A 33 -22.64 -5.01 -5.92
N VAL A 34 -21.62 -5.44 -5.17
CA VAL A 34 -21.79 -6.29 -3.97
C VAL A 34 -21.85 -5.42 -2.72
N PRO A 35 -23.01 -5.30 -2.04
CA PRO A 35 -23.17 -4.44 -0.88
C PRO A 35 -22.27 -4.84 0.30
N VAL A 36 -21.51 -3.91 0.86
CA VAL A 36 -20.70 -4.12 2.05
C VAL A 36 -21.54 -3.85 3.30
N ILE A 37 -21.94 -4.91 4.02
CA ILE A 37 -22.85 -4.80 5.17
C ILE A 37 -22.16 -4.55 6.50
N SER A 38 -20.89 -4.96 6.62
CA SER A 38 -20.06 -4.80 7.83
C SER A 38 -18.62 -4.50 7.44
N ALA A 39 -17.95 -3.62 8.18
CA ALA A 39 -16.53 -3.31 8.02
C ALA A 39 -15.85 -3.18 9.38
N CYS A 40 -14.63 -3.71 9.53
CA CYS A 40 -13.82 -3.59 10.74
C CYS A 40 -12.51 -2.84 10.46
N GLU A 41 -12.22 -1.82 11.27
CA GLU A 41 -11.00 -1.02 11.17
C GLU A 41 -10.55 -0.52 12.55
N LEU A 42 -9.25 -0.66 12.83
CA LEU A 42 -8.64 -0.26 14.10
C LEU A 42 -8.54 1.26 14.24
N VAL A 43 -8.11 1.95 13.15
CA VAL A 43 -7.74 3.36 13.20
C VAL A 43 -8.99 4.25 13.10
N PRO A 44 -9.25 5.13 14.11
CA PRO A 44 -10.47 5.94 14.15
C PRO A 44 -10.73 6.77 12.89
N ASP A 45 -9.70 7.46 12.37
CA ASP A 45 -9.81 8.29 11.17
C ASP A 45 -10.22 7.46 9.94
N ARG A 46 -9.73 6.24 9.81
CA ARG A 46 -10.05 5.33 8.70
C ARG A 46 -11.46 4.75 8.84
N ALA A 47 -11.82 4.29 10.03
CA ALA A 47 -13.20 3.89 10.35
C ALA A 47 -14.19 5.02 10.09
N GLY A 48 -13.79 6.27 10.35
CA GLY A 48 -14.56 7.47 10.04
C GLY A 48 -14.76 7.69 8.53
N LEU A 49 -13.77 7.37 7.69
CA LEU A 49 -13.94 7.40 6.22
C LEU A 49 -15.01 6.41 5.78
N ILE A 50 -15.02 5.19 6.34
CA ILE A 50 -16.04 4.19 6.03
C ILE A 50 -17.42 4.69 6.43
N ARG A 51 -17.60 5.23 7.64
CA ARG A 51 -18.89 5.79 8.11
C ARG A 51 -19.40 6.90 7.22
N HIS A 52 -18.50 7.70 6.65
CA HIS A 52 -18.88 8.79 5.76
C HIS A 52 -19.30 8.27 4.37
N ASN A 53 -18.48 7.43 3.77
CA ASN A 53 -18.67 6.98 2.40
C ASN A 53 -19.71 5.85 2.27
N TYR A 54 -19.90 5.03 3.32
CA TYR A 54 -20.79 3.87 3.33
C TYR A 54 -21.79 3.94 4.49
N PRO A 55 -22.79 4.82 4.42
CA PRO A 55 -23.71 5.07 5.55
C PRO A 55 -24.59 3.88 5.94
N LEU A 56 -24.69 2.86 5.08
CA LEU A 56 -25.45 1.62 5.33
C LEU A 56 -24.60 0.48 5.90
N THR A 57 -23.29 0.63 5.95
CA THR A 57 -22.34 -0.34 6.47
C THR A 57 -22.22 -0.22 7.98
N ALA A 58 -22.34 -1.31 8.72
CA ALA A 58 -22.02 -1.34 10.15
C ALA A 58 -20.50 -1.29 10.33
N VAL A 59 -20.00 -0.27 11.06
CA VAL A 59 -18.56 -0.05 11.22
C VAL A 59 -18.12 -0.41 12.62
N PHE A 60 -17.35 -1.50 12.74
CA PHE A 60 -16.69 -1.98 13.95
C PHE A 60 -15.32 -1.33 14.06
N GLN A 61 -15.17 -0.41 15.03
CA GLN A 61 -13.93 0.32 15.22
C GLN A 61 -13.20 -0.19 16.45
N GLY A 62 -12.07 -0.85 16.26
CA GLY A 62 -11.22 -1.38 17.33
C GLY A 62 -10.39 -2.57 16.88
N ASP A 63 -9.77 -3.26 17.85
CA ASP A 63 -8.99 -4.46 17.57
C ASP A 63 -9.93 -5.62 17.18
N ILE A 64 -9.60 -6.30 16.09
CA ILE A 64 -10.39 -7.40 15.58
C ILE A 64 -10.42 -8.59 16.56
N TRP A 65 -9.37 -8.77 17.38
CA TRP A 65 -9.37 -9.79 18.42
C TRP A 65 -10.52 -9.62 19.42
N ASP A 66 -10.82 -8.37 19.77
CA ASP A 66 -11.89 -8.00 20.70
C ASP A 66 -13.26 -7.97 20.01
N LEU A 67 -13.30 -7.66 18.69
CA LEU A 67 -14.53 -7.38 17.95
C LEU A 67 -15.06 -8.54 17.12
N LYS A 68 -14.30 -9.62 16.93
CA LYS A 68 -14.67 -10.73 16.04
C LYS A 68 -16.03 -11.36 16.39
N GLU A 69 -16.29 -11.59 17.65
CA GLU A 69 -17.56 -12.16 18.13
C GLU A 69 -18.74 -11.20 17.88
N GLU A 70 -18.53 -9.89 18.06
CA GLU A 70 -19.55 -8.89 17.78
C GLU A 70 -19.85 -8.82 16.28
N ILE A 71 -18.83 -8.91 15.43
CA ILE A 71 -18.96 -8.95 13.96
C ILE A 71 -19.73 -10.18 13.53
N ILE A 72 -19.41 -11.36 14.09
CA ILE A 72 -20.09 -12.61 13.80
C ILE A 72 -21.57 -12.52 14.20
N ALA A 73 -21.86 -12.15 15.44
CA ALA A 73 -23.23 -12.04 15.97
C ALA A 73 -24.07 -11.02 15.19
N HIS A 74 -23.49 -9.86 14.87
CA HIS A 74 -24.15 -8.84 14.05
C HIS A 74 -24.49 -9.38 12.66
N SER A 75 -23.54 -10.04 12.00
CA SER A 75 -23.69 -10.58 10.67
C SER A 75 -24.75 -11.69 10.62
N GLN A 76 -24.71 -12.64 11.53
CA GLN A 76 -25.70 -13.70 11.67
C GLN A 76 -27.11 -13.15 11.89
N LYS A 77 -27.26 -12.14 12.75
CA LYS A 77 -28.53 -11.46 12.98
C LYS A 77 -29.04 -10.74 11.73
N LYS A 78 -28.16 -9.99 11.04
CA LYS A 78 -28.52 -9.23 9.84
C LYS A 78 -28.88 -10.13 8.67
N LEU A 79 -28.19 -11.25 8.54
CA LEU A 79 -28.42 -12.28 7.52
C LEU A 79 -29.50 -13.30 7.89
N LYS A 80 -30.08 -13.22 9.09
CA LYS A 80 -31.10 -14.16 9.60
C LYS A 80 -30.63 -15.63 9.56
N GLY A 81 -29.34 -15.85 9.83
CA GLY A 81 -28.71 -17.17 9.79
C GLY A 81 -28.22 -17.63 8.41
N ALA A 82 -28.50 -16.90 7.35
CA ALA A 82 -27.93 -17.16 6.02
C ALA A 82 -26.45 -16.80 5.97
N LYS A 83 -25.73 -17.32 4.96
CA LYS A 83 -24.29 -17.07 4.71
C LYS A 83 -24.10 -15.79 3.88
N PRO A 84 -23.06 -15.00 4.11
CA PRO A 84 -22.69 -13.92 3.21
C PRO A 84 -22.07 -14.50 1.93
N TRP A 85 -22.26 -13.82 0.80
CA TRP A 85 -21.63 -14.23 -0.45
C TRP A 85 -20.12 -14.06 -0.42
N LEU A 86 -19.62 -12.93 0.12
CA LEU A 86 -18.18 -12.59 0.11
C LEU A 86 -17.69 -12.17 1.48
N PHE A 87 -16.48 -12.61 1.83
CA PHE A 87 -15.69 -12.09 2.94
C PHE A 87 -14.34 -11.57 2.41
N VAL A 88 -13.97 -10.34 2.77
CA VAL A 88 -12.71 -9.71 2.37
C VAL A 88 -11.87 -9.41 3.62
N MET A 89 -10.61 -9.82 3.62
CA MET A 89 -9.67 -9.47 4.67
C MET A 89 -8.31 -9.04 4.11
N SER A 90 -7.75 -7.96 4.66
CA SER A 90 -6.41 -7.46 4.31
C SER A 90 -5.61 -7.11 5.58
N PRO A 91 -5.18 -8.11 6.36
CA PRO A 91 -4.48 -7.88 7.62
C PRO A 91 -3.16 -7.14 7.43
N PRO A 92 -2.71 -6.33 8.40
CA PRO A 92 -1.54 -5.48 8.25
C PRO A 92 -0.26 -6.28 7.97
N CYS A 93 0.51 -5.81 6.99
CA CYS A 93 1.73 -6.45 6.48
C CYS A 93 3.03 -5.91 7.11
N GLN A 94 2.97 -5.13 8.18
CA GLN A 94 4.14 -4.39 8.68
C GLN A 94 5.27 -5.29 9.19
N GLY A 95 4.98 -6.50 9.67
CA GLY A 95 5.96 -7.54 10.00
C GLY A 95 6.59 -8.20 8.78
N MET A 96 5.89 -8.20 7.65
CA MET A 96 6.24 -8.92 6.42
C MET A 96 6.80 -8.01 5.31
N SER A 97 6.65 -6.67 5.42
CA SER A 97 7.03 -5.72 4.37
C SER A 97 8.54 -5.65 4.15
N SER A 98 8.98 -5.66 2.88
CA SER A 98 10.39 -5.52 2.48
C SER A 98 10.98 -4.15 2.84
N ASN A 99 10.18 -3.08 2.85
CA ASN A 99 10.64 -1.71 3.13
C ASN A 99 11.05 -1.47 4.59
N GLY A 100 10.76 -2.38 5.51
CA GLY A 100 11.17 -2.34 6.91
C GLY A 100 12.12 -3.44 7.34
N ALA A 101 12.31 -4.47 6.50
CA ALA A 101 12.97 -5.74 6.89
C ALA A 101 14.37 -5.55 7.51
N GLY A 102 15.17 -4.63 6.96
CA GLY A 102 16.51 -4.35 7.51
C GLY A 102 16.48 -3.72 8.91
N ARG A 103 15.53 -2.81 9.18
CA ARG A 103 15.34 -2.20 10.49
C ARG A 103 14.74 -3.18 11.48
N ILE A 104 13.79 -4.01 11.03
CA ILE A 104 13.16 -5.05 11.84
C ILE A 104 14.20 -6.07 12.27
N ARG A 105 15.01 -6.64 11.36
CA ARG A 105 16.10 -7.57 11.67
C ARG A 105 17.11 -6.98 12.66
N LYS A 106 17.49 -5.70 12.47
CA LYS A 106 18.39 -5.01 13.40
C LYS A 106 17.76 -4.81 14.77
N SER A 107 16.46 -4.50 14.83
CA SER A 107 15.73 -4.33 16.09
C SER A 107 15.57 -5.65 16.85
N ILE A 108 15.31 -6.76 16.13
CA ILE A 108 15.30 -8.12 16.70
C ILE A 108 16.67 -8.50 17.20
N ALA A 109 17.74 -8.31 16.40
CA ALA A 109 19.12 -8.60 16.78
C ALA A 109 19.59 -7.76 17.99
N GLN A 110 18.99 -6.60 18.25
CA GLN A 110 19.24 -5.75 19.42
C GLN A 110 18.34 -6.06 20.62
N GLY A 111 17.50 -7.12 20.56
CA GLY A 111 16.57 -7.48 21.63
C GLY A 111 15.44 -6.46 21.87
N LYS A 112 15.25 -5.50 20.94
CA LYS A 112 14.24 -4.43 21.05
C LYS A 112 12.87 -4.85 20.50
N ARG A 113 12.78 -6.02 19.88
CA ARG A 113 11.58 -6.56 19.28
C ARG A 113 11.61 -8.08 19.34
N PRO A 114 10.49 -8.75 19.67
CA PRO A 114 10.41 -10.21 19.62
C PRO A 114 10.67 -10.71 18.18
N PRO A 115 11.17 -11.94 18.03
CA PRO A 115 11.37 -12.57 16.72
C PRO A 115 10.06 -12.71 15.93
N ASP A 116 8.97 -13.02 16.65
CA ASP A 116 7.62 -13.10 16.09
C ASP A 116 6.90 -11.75 16.22
N ASP A 117 6.31 -11.29 15.14
CA ASP A 117 5.51 -10.06 15.12
C ASP A 117 4.04 -10.47 15.30
N GLU A 118 3.46 -10.19 16.46
CA GLU A 118 2.06 -10.51 16.78
C GLU A 118 1.07 -10.06 15.70
N ARG A 119 1.41 -9.02 14.93
CA ARG A 119 0.58 -8.56 13.82
C ARG A 119 0.47 -9.58 12.69
N ASN A 120 1.42 -10.50 12.56
CA ASN A 120 1.34 -11.59 11.59
C ASN A 120 0.23 -12.58 11.95
N ARG A 121 -0.16 -12.65 13.22
CA ARG A 121 -1.25 -13.50 13.72
C ARG A 121 -2.64 -12.91 13.50
N LEU A 122 -2.75 -11.67 13.03
CA LEU A 122 -4.04 -11.02 12.72
C LEU A 122 -4.84 -11.69 11.61
N VAL A 123 -4.26 -12.64 10.90
CA VAL A 123 -4.99 -13.51 9.98
C VAL A 123 -5.96 -14.47 10.74
N LEU A 124 -5.60 -14.90 11.97
CA LEU A 124 -6.36 -15.89 12.74
C LEU A 124 -7.79 -15.46 13.05
N PRO A 125 -8.06 -14.24 13.59
CA PRO A 125 -9.45 -13.81 13.81
C PRO A 125 -10.25 -13.68 12.50
N GLY A 126 -9.60 -13.41 11.37
CA GLY A 126 -10.26 -13.47 10.04
C GLY A 126 -10.66 -14.89 9.67
N ILE A 127 -9.82 -15.89 9.93
CA ILE A 127 -10.15 -17.31 9.73
C ILE A 127 -11.32 -17.71 10.62
N GLU A 128 -11.33 -17.33 11.90
CA GLU A 128 -12.44 -17.61 12.82
C GLU A 128 -13.78 -17.02 12.34
N ILE A 129 -13.76 -15.83 11.75
CA ILE A 129 -14.96 -15.23 11.14
C ILE A 129 -15.43 -16.07 9.92
N ILE A 130 -14.50 -16.54 9.08
CA ILE A 130 -14.84 -17.41 7.94
C ILE A 130 -15.46 -18.73 8.42
N GLU A 131 -14.89 -19.35 9.44
CA GLU A 131 -15.42 -20.62 10.02
C GLU A 131 -16.84 -20.48 10.52
N ASN A 132 -17.16 -19.36 11.18
CA ASN A 132 -18.46 -19.11 11.76
C ASN A 132 -19.52 -18.67 10.75
N LEU A 133 -19.15 -17.86 9.75
CA LEU A 133 -20.09 -17.30 8.77
C LEU A 133 -20.15 -18.10 7.47
N GLN A 134 -19.15 -18.91 7.17
CA GLN A 134 -19.04 -19.76 5.98
C GLN A 134 -19.39 -19.02 4.67
N PRO A 135 -18.76 -17.87 4.35
CA PRO A 135 -19.03 -17.16 3.11
C PRO A 135 -18.80 -18.05 1.89
N SER A 136 -19.59 -17.85 0.81
CA SER A 136 -19.39 -18.60 -0.44
C SER A 136 -18.00 -18.37 -1.03
N TRP A 137 -17.50 -17.15 -0.89
CA TRP A 137 -16.18 -16.71 -1.35
C TRP A 137 -15.46 -15.94 -0.26
N PHE A 138 -14.14 -16.09 -0.19
CA PHE A 138 -13.32 -15.16 0.57
C PHE A 138 -12.10 -14.69 -0.23
N ILE A 139 -11.65 -13.48 0.07
CA ILE A 139 -10.42 -12.87 -0.46
C ILE A 139 -9.54 -12.49 0.72
N LEU A 140 -8.29 -12.98 0.73
CA LEU A 140 -7.23 -12.51 1.61
C LEU A 140 -6.16 -11.81 0.77
N GLU A 141 -5.96 -10.52 0.99
CA GLU A 141 -4.91 -9.74 0.35
C GLU A 141 -3.76 -9.48 1.31
N ASN A 142 -2.53 -9.63 0.82
CA ASN A 142 -1.35 -9.23 1.58
C ASN A 142 -0.14 -8.96 0.67
N VAL A 143 0.98 -8.55 1.25
CA VAL A 143 2.25 -8.45 0.52
C VAL A 143 2.79 -9.84 0.15
N ARG A 144 3.55 -9.90 -0.94
CA ARG A 144 4.15 -11.15 -1.44
C ARG A 144 4.81 -12.01 -0.35
N ARG A 145 5.49 -11.40 0.63
CA ARG A 145 6.23 -12.12 1.67
C ARG A 145 5.36 -12.99 2.58
N MET A 146 4.05 -12.78 2.60
CA MET A 146 3.14 -13.61 3.39
C MET A 146 3.24 -15.09 2.98
N GLU A 147 3.55 -15.41 1.73
CA GLU A 147 3.73 -16.79 1.23
C GLU A 147 4.71 -17.63 2.05
N ASN A 148 5.69 -16.97 2.67
CA ASN A 148 6.75 -17.59 3.48
C ASN A 148 6.72 -17.13 4.95
N THR A 149 5.62 -16.60 5.42
CA THR A 149 5.53 -16.10 6.79
C THR A 149 5.10 -17.23 7.73
N ILE A 150 5.91 -17.45 8.76
CA ILE A 150 5.61 -18.37 9.85
C ILE A 150 4.97 -17.59 11.00
N ILE A 151 3.95 -18.14 11.59
CA ILE A 151 3.28 -17.65 12.80
C ILE A 151 3.23 -18.76 13.84
N SER A 152 3.02 -18.40 15.08
CA SER A 152 2.61 -19.38 16.10
C SER A 152 1.11 -19.68 15.92
N ASN A 153 0.77 -20.93 15.68
CA ASN A 153 -0.62 -21.39 15.61
C ASN A 153 -1.32 -21.33 16.97
N GLU A 154 -2.50 -21.90 17.09
CA GLU A 154 -3.31 -21.90 18.32
C GLU A 154 -2.65 -22.71 19.46
N GLU A 155 -1.86 -23.73 19.10
CA GLU A 155 -1.13 -24.60 20.04
C GLU A 155 0.24 -24.01 20.43
N GLY A 156 0.67 -22.92 19.76
CA GLY A 156 1.95 -22.26 19.98
C GLY A 156 3.07 -22.78 19.05
N ASP A 157 2.76 -23.72 18.15
CA ASP A 157 3.72 -24.28 17.21
C ASP A 157 3.95 -23.36 15.98
N PRO A 158 5.16 -23.34 15.42
CA PRO A 158 5.44 -22.57 14.23
C PRO A 158 4.80 -23.20 12.98
N GLU A 159 3.93 -22.47 12.32
CA GLU A 159 3.21 -22.92 11.11
C GLU A 159 3.21 -21.83 10.04
N ASN A 160 3.24 -22.19 8.75
CA ASN A 160 3.06 -21.24 7.67
C ASN A 160 1.62 -20.72 7.63
N ILE A 161 1.42 -19.42 7.43
CA ILE A 161 0.08 -18.80 7.40
C ILE A 161 -0.86 -19.47 6.39
N LEU A 162 -0.38 -19.85 5.21
CA LEU A 162 -1.21 -20.50 4.19
C LEU A 162 -1.53 -21.94 4.58
N ASP A 163 -0.61 -22.65 5.26
CA ASP A 163 -0.87 -23.99 5.79
C ASP A 163 -1.90 -23.93 6.91
N THR A 164 -1.82 -22.96 7.82
CA THR A 164 -2.85 -22.69 8.84
C THR A 164 -4.21 -22.45 8.21
N LEU A 165 -4.26 -21.63 7.14
CA LEU A 165 -5.50 -21.36 6.41
C LEU A 165 -6.08 -22.65 5.82
N GLY A 166 -5.25 -23.48 5.18
CA GLY A 166 -5.66 -24.75 4.61
C GLY A 166 -6.13 -25.74 5.66
N ARG A 167 -5.35 -25.95 6.73
CA ARG A 167 -5.69 -26.86 7.83
C ARG A 167 -7.05 -26.55 8.44
N ARG A 168 -7.39 -25.28 8.60
CA ARG A 168 -8.64 -24.84 9.22
C ARG A 168 -9.82 -24.84 8.24
N LEU A 169 -9.64 -24.45 7.00
CA LEU A 169 -10.75 -24.21 6.08
C LEU A 169 -11.04 -25.36 5.10
N HIS A 170 -10.06 -26.22 4.76
CA HIS A 170 -10.32 -27.39 3.91
C HIS A 170 -11.37 -28.34 4.51
N PRO A 171 -11.38 -28.64 5.84
CA PRO A 171 -12.41 -29.48 6.45
C PRO A 171 -13.84 -28.92 6.30
N LEU A 172 -13.99 -27.60 6.08
CA LEU A 172 -15.25 -26.92 5.82
C LEU A 172 -15.64 -26.89 4.34
N GLY A 173 -14.91 -27.61 3.49
CA GLY A 173 -15.18 -27.72 2.07
C GLY A 173 -14.56 -26.61 1.21
N TYR A 174 -13.71 -25.73 1.76
CA TYR A 174 -13.07 -24.69 0.98
C TYR A 174 -11.98 -25.22 0.05
N THR A 175 -12.08 -24.84 -1.21
CA THR A 175 -10.99 -24.88 -2.18
C THR A 175 -10.26 -23.54 -2.15
N ILE A 176 -8.93 -23.53 -1.93
CA ILE A 176 -8.14 -22.32 -1.71
C ILE A 176 -6.98 -22.25 -2.69
N ARG A 177 -6.79 -21.10 -3.31
CA ARG A 177 -5.64 -20.81 -4.19
C ARG A 177 -5.07 -19.44 -3.88
N SER A 178 -3.76 -19.35 -3.89
CA SER A 178 -2.99 -18.14 -3.59
C SER A 178 -1.94 -17.90 -4.66
N ALA A 179 -1.86 -16.70 -5.19
CA ALA A 179 -0.85 -16.32 -6.18
C ALA A 179 -0.43 -14.86 -6.04
N ILE A 180 0.70 -14.52 -6.65
CA ILE A 180 1.15 -13.13 -6.77
C ILE A 180 0.49 -12.50 -7.98
N VAL A 181 -0.29 -11.46 -7.73
CA VAL A 181 -0.93 -10.62 -8.77
C VAL A 181 -0.28 -9.25 -8.76
N ASP A 182 0.15 -8.77 -9.91
CA ASP A 182 0.54 -7.37 -10.09
C ASP A 182 -0.67 -6.58 -10.57
N PHE A 183 -1.13 -5.62 -9.81
CA PHE A 183 -2.35 -4.89 -10.15
C PHE A 183 -2.25 -4.07 -11.44
N ARG A 184 -1.03 -3.75 -11.92
CA ARG A 184 -0.87 -3.14 -13.25
C ARG A 184 -1.35 -4.07 -14.38
N ASP A 185 -1.30 -5.39 -14.16
CA ASP A 185 -1.77 -6.38 -15.14
C ASP A 185 -3.31 -6.46 -15.17
N LEU A 186 -3.98 -5.81 -14.20
CA LEU A 186 -5.44 -5.59 -14.13
C LEU A 186 -5.85 -4.18 -14.60
N GLY A 187 -4.91 -3.36 -15.11
CA GLY A 187 -5.18 -2.00 -15.57
C GLY A 187 -5.00 -0.90 -14.53
N VAL A 188 -4.43 -1.19 -13.36
CA VAL A 188 -4.05 -0.15 -12.39
C VAL A 188 -2.75 0.52 -12.86
N PRO A 189 -2.69 1.86 -12.99
CA PRO A 189 -1.54 2.55 -13.59
C PRO A 189 -0.33 2.67 -12.65
N HIS A 190 -0.16 1.75 -11.71
CA HIS A 190 1.04 1.65 -10.89
C HIS A 190 1.39 0.20 -10.56
N HIS A 191 2.68 -0.06 -10.43
CA HIS A 191 3.20 -1.36 -10.02
C HIS A 191 2.86 -1.65 -8.57
N ARG A 192 2.08 -2.73 -8.31
CA ARG A 192 1.71 -3.16 -6.95
C ARG A 192 1.50 -4.68 -6.91
N GLN A 193 2.55 -5.41 -6.58
CA GLN A 193 2.46 -6.86 -6.40
C GLN A 193 1.86 -7.21 -5.04
N ARG A 194 0.86 -8.09 -5.05
CA ARG A 194 0.20 -8.61 -3.86
C ARG A 194 0.00 -10.11 -3.95
N LEU A 195 0.06 -10.75 -2.80
CA LEU A 195 -0.45 -12.09 -2.62
C LEU A 195 -1.97 -11.98 -2.53
N ILE A 196 -2.66 -12.62 -3.47
CA ILE A 196 -4.12 -12.74 -3.49
C ILE A 196 -4.46 -14.19 -3.24
N THR A 197 -5.12 -14.45 -2.13
CA THR A 197 -5.63 -15.77 -1.78
C THR A 197 -7.15 -15.74 -1.90
N ILE A 198 -7.68 -16.64 -2.69
CA ILE A 198 -9.12 -16.79 -2.93
C ILE A 198 -9.53 -18.18 -2.48
N GLY A 199 -10.62 -18.24 -1.73
CA GLY A 199 -11.23 -19.51 -1.33
C GLY A 199 -12.73 -19.51 -1.58
N THR A 200 -13.25 -20.70 -1.89
CA THR A 200 -14.68 -20.94 -2.11
C THR A 200 -15.08 -22.30 -1.58
N ASN A 201 -16.26 -22.38 -1.00
CA ASN A 201 -16.89 -23.66 -0.57
C ASN A 201 -17.97 -24.14 -1.54
N LEU A 202 -18.03 -23.58 -2.76
CA LEU A 202 -18.93 -24.03 -3.80
C LEU A 202 -18.50 -25.41 -4.32
N PRO A 203 -19.38 -26.44 -4.30
CA PRO A 203 -19.01 -27.84 -4.55
C PRO A 203 -18.31 -28.09 -5.90
N GLN A 204 -18.72 -27.38 -6.95
CA GLN A 204 -18.13 -27.54 -8.29
C GLN A 204 -16.64 -27.17 -8.37
N TRP A 205 -16.14 -26.40 -7.41
CA TRP A 205 -14.73 -26.04 -7.35
C TRP A 205 -13.88 -27.08 -6.62
N ALA A 206 -14.46 -27.82 -5.68
CA ALA A 206 -13.80 -28.95 -5.04
C ALA A 206 -13.43 -30.05 -6.03
N GLU A 207 -14.26 -30.27 -7.07
CA GLU A 207 -14.00 -31.25 -8.13
C GLU A 207 -12.99 -30.73 -9.16
N LYS A 208 -13.07 -29.44 -9.56
CA LYS A 208 -12.20 -28.85 -10.59
C LYS A 208 -10.80 -28.55 -10.09
N VAL A 209 -10.66 -28.23 -8.83
CA VAL A 209 -9.40 -27.81 -8.21
C VAL A 209 -9.09 -28.74 -7.04
N PRO A 210 -8.39 -29.85 -7.28
CA PRO A 210 -8.13 -30.85 -6.25
C PRO A 210 -7.33 -30.27 -5.07
N PRO A 211 -7.45 -30.86 -3.87
CA PRO A 211 -6.64 -30.50 -2.72
C PRO A 211 -5.14 -30.55 -3.05
N GLY A 212 -4.39 -29.60 -2.56
CA GLY A 212 -2.95 -29.54 -2.81
C GLY A 212 -2.34 -28.25 -2.30
N THR A 213 -1.17 -27.91 -2.82
CA THR A 213 -0.47 -26.67 -2.46
C THR A 213 -1.34 -25.45 -2.71
N ILE A 214 -1.54 -24.63 -1.68
CA ILE A 214 -2.35 -23.41 -1.77
C ILE A 214 -1.64 -22.36 -2.64
N PHE A 215 -0.35 -22.15 -2.42
CA PHE A 215 0.43 -21.16 -3.15
C PHE A 215 0.87 -21.67 -4.53
N HIS A 216 0.66 -20.85 -5.55
CA HIS A 216 1.14 -21.05 -6.91
C HIS A 216 1.91 -19.82 -7.39
N GLN A 217 2.94 -20.01 -8.20
CA GLN A 217 3.72 -18.90 -8.75
C GLN A 217 2.94 -18.06 -9.76
N SER A 218 1.98 -18.64 -10.44
CA SER A 218 1.12 -17.99 -11.42
C SER A 218 -0.34 -18.00 -10.94
N PRO A 219 -1.15 -17.00 -11.32
CA PRO A 219 -2.58 -16.99 -11.08
C PRO A 219 -3.27 -18.26 -11.60
N SER A 220 -4.20 -18.80 -10.84
CA SER A 220 -5.05 -19.96 -11.18
C SER A 220 -6.41 -19.50 -11.71
N GLU A 221 -7.29 -20.46 -12.02
CA GLU A 221 -8.64 -20.19 -12.48
C GLU A 221 -9.48 -19.35 -11.52
N LEU A 222 -9.18 -19.38 -10.21
CA LEU A 222 -9.85 -18.56 -9.20
C LEU A 222 -9.40 -17.09 -9.23
N HIS A 223 -8.24 -16.78 -9.82
CA HIS A 223 -7.71 -15.43 -9.89
C HIS A 223 -8.22 -14.69 -11.12
N PRO A 224 -8.33 -13.34 -11.05
CA PRO A 224 -8.81 -12.55 -12.19
C PRO A 224 -7.94 -12.71 -13.42
N VAL A 225 -8.57 -12.65 -14.59
CA VAL A 225 -7.88 -12.68 -15.87
C VAL A 225 -7.01 -11.42 -16.01
N LEU A 226 -5.73 -11.61 -16.31
CA LEU A 226 -4.81 -10.50 -16.57
C LEU A 226 -5.10 -9.92 -17.97
N THR A 227 -5.31 -8.61 -18.04
CA THR A 227 -5.73 -7.92 -19.26
C THR A 227 -4.69 -6.98 -19.84
N HIS A 228 -3.69 -6.60 -19.05
CA HIS A 228 -2.64 -5.67 -19.44
C HIS A 228 -1.25 -6.28 -19.33
N GLY A 229 -0.37 -5.95 -20.29
CA GLY A 229 1.00 -6.45 -20.32
C GLY A 229 1.59 -6.51 -21.71
N SER A 230 2.89 -6.78 -21.85
CA SER A 230 3.57 -6.80 -23.14
C SER A 230 3.10 -7.93 -24.09
N LYS A 231 2.45 -8.94 -23.57
CA LYS A 231 1.89 -10.08 -24.32
C LYS A 231 0.37 -10.20 -24.19
N MET A 232 -0.27 -9.18 -23.61
CA MET A 232 -1.70 -9.12 -23.39
C MET A 232 -2.37 -8.24 -24.45
N GLU A 233 -3.71 -8.25 -24.49
CA GLU A 233 -4.52 -7.43 -25.39
C GLU A 233 -4.21 -5.93 -25.24
N LYS A 234 -3.95 -5.47 -24.00
CA LYS A 234 -3.67 -4.07 -23.69
C LYS A 234 -2.28 -3.89 -23.09
N SER A 235 -1.61 -2.84 -23.49
CA SER A 235 -0.38 -2.39 -22.83
C SER A 235 -0.66 -1.87 -21.42
N HIS A 236 0.34 -1.92 -20.52
CA HIS A 236 0.23 -1.26 -19.24
C HIS A 236 -0.01 0.24 -19.40
N ILE A 237 -0.89 0.80 -18.58
CA ILE A 237 -1.19 2.24 -18.58
C ILE A 237 0.03 2.98 -18.04
N SER A 238 0.58 3.90 -18.83
CA SER A 238 1.76 4.67 -18.47
C SER A 238 1.42 5.83 -17.53
N LEU A 239 2.45 6.38 -16.89
CA LEU A 239 2.31 7.59 -16.08
C LEU A 239 1.80 8.77 -16.91
N HIS A 240 2.28 8.89 -18.16
CA HIS A 240 1.86 9.95 -19.08
C HIS A 240 0.36 9.89 -19.40
N ASP A 241 -0.19 8.68 -19.63
CA ASP A 241 -1.61 8.50 -19.93
C ASP A 241 -2.53 9.00 -18.80
N VAL A 242 -2.02 9.01 -17.55
CA VAL A 242 -2.81 9.38 -16.37
C VAL A 242 -2.61 10.83 -15.96
N ILE A 243 -1.37 11.32 -15.90
CA ILE A 243 -1.05 12.63 -15.32
C ILE A 243 -0.35 13.60 -16.25
N GLY A 244 -0.08 13.22 -17.51
CA GLY A 244 0.62 14.07 -18.47
C GLY A 244 -0.07 15.42 -18.77
N HIS A 245 -1.37 15.51 -18.50
CA HIS A 245 -2.19 16.72 -18.68
C HIS A 245 -2.26 17.64 -17.46
N MET A 246 -1.67 17.21 -16.31
CA MET A 246 -1.81 17.93 -15.05
C MET A 246 -1.04 19.25 -15.05
N PRO A 247 -1.61 20.31 -14.43
CA PRO A 247 -0.92 21.60 -14.32
C PRO A 247 0.44 21.50 -13.62
N GLU A 248 1.34 22.41 -13.99
CA GLU A 248 2.67 22.44 -13.38
C GLU A 248 2.66 22.90 -11.94
N LEU A 249 3.43 22.20 -11.11
CA LEU A 249 3.76 22.53 -9.74
C LEU A 249 5.26 22.45 -9.49
N ASP A 250 5.72 23.15 -8.48
CA ASP A 250 7.11 23.10 -8.02
C ASP A 250 7.16 23.11 -6.48
N SER A 251 7.91 22.19 -5.90
CA SER A 251 8.01 22.04 -4.43
C SER A 251 8.66 23.21 -3.70
N LEU A 252 9.27 24.17 -4.38
CA LEU A 252 9.87 25.35 -3.78
C LEU A 252 9.04 26.62 -4.02
N THR A 253 8.49 26.77 -5.22
CA THR A 253 7.87 28.04 -5.68
C THR A 253 6.35 27.98 -5.83
N LYS A 254 5.77 26.81 -6.16
CA LYS A 254 4.33 26.65 -6.41
C LYS A 254 3.83 25.28 -5.93
N GLN A 255 3.47 25.15 -4.65
CA GLN A 255 3.10 23.87 -4.04
C GLN A 255 1.66 23.45 -4.27
N VAL A 256 0.75 24.37 -4.60
CA VAL A 256 -0.69 24.13 -4.70
C VAL A 256 -1.23 24.69 -6.00
N CYS A 257 -2.17 23.98 -6.62
CA CYS A 257 -2.93 24.44 -7.76
C CYS A 257 -4.16 25.21 -7.30
N ASP A 258 -4.40 26.41 -7.83
CA ASP A 258 -5.54 27.26 -7.45
C ASP A 258 -6.91 26.64 -7.79
N LYS A 259 -6.95 25.76 -8.80
CA LYS A 259 -8.20 25.14 -9.31
C LYS A 259 -8.55 23.80 -8.65
N ASP A 260 -7.57 23.12 -8.05
CA ASP A 260 -7.78 21.81 -7.41
C ASP A 260 -6.91 21.70 -6.16
N PRO A 261 -7.49 21.78 -4.95
CA PRO A 261 -6.76 21.72 -3.69
C PRO A 261 -6.07 20.37 -3.45
N TYR A 262 -6.52 19.29 -4.07
CA TYR A 262 -5.81 18.01 -4.03
C TYR A 262 -4.58 17.98 -4.94
N HIS A 263 -4.50 18.86 -5.95
CA HIS A 263 -3.29 18.99 -6.75
C HIS A 263 -2.26 19.83 -6.02
N GLN A 264 -1.68 19.22 -4.99
CA GLN A 264 -0.70 19.83 -4.08
C GLN A 264 0.44 18.89 -3.72
N VAL A 265 1.59 19.47 -3.43
CA VAL A 265 2.85 18.79 -3.10
C VAL A 265 3.48 19.37 -1.84
N PRO A 266 4.28 18.59 -1.08
CA PRO A 266 5.01 19.11 0.06
C PRO A 266 6.10 20.08 -0.39
N LYS A 267 6.34 21.10 0.44
CA LYS A 267 7.46 22.02 0.25
C LYS A 267 8.78 21.30 0.49
N TRP A 268 9.72 21.48 -0.43
CA TRP A 268 11.10 21.01 -0.27
C TRP A 268 12.00 22.10 0.29
N ASN A 269 13.13 21.69 0.88
CA ASN A 269 14.25 22.57 1.13
C ASN A 269 15.03 22.80 -0.19
N GLU A 270 15.84 23.86 -0.22
CA GLU A 270 16.65 24.23 -1.39
C GLU A 270 17.61 23.11 -1.84
N LYS A 271 18.15 22.30 -0.90
CA LYS A 271 19.04 21.19 -1.21
C LYS A 271 18.32 20.09 -2.01
N HIS A 272 17.14 19.66 -1.57
CA HIS A 272 16.35 18.65 -2.29
C HIS A 272 15.95 19.16 -3.68
N HIS A 273 15.49 20.42 -3.77
CA HIS A 273 15.13 21.04 -5.03
C HIS A 273 16.34 21.11 -5.98
N TYR A 274 17.51 21.57 -5.48
CA TYR A 274 18.74 21.64 -6.27
C TYR A 274 19.16 20.28 -6.81
N TRP A 275 19.12 19.21 -5.99
CA TRP A 275 19.49 17.87 -6.46
C TRP A 275 18.55 17.38 -7.55
N MET A 276 17.24 17.50 -7.32
CA MET A 276 16.23 17.01 -8.26
C MET A 276 16.19 17.83 -9.55
N LYS A 277 16.43 19.16 -9.50
CA LYS A 277 16.51 20.02 -10.70
C LYS A 277 17.53 19.54 -11.73
N HIS A 278 18.58 18.86 -11.29
CA HIS A 278 19.65 18.33 -12.13
C HIS A 278 19.56 16.82 -12.36
N THR A 279 18.45 16.20 -11.96
CA THR A 279 18.25 14.76 -12.13
C THR A 279 17.39 14.52 -13.37
N PRO A 280 17.88 13.75 -14.37
CA PRO A 280 17.09 13.40 -15.55
C PRO A 280 15.92 12.46 -15.21
N GLU A 281 14.96 12.36 -16.14
CA GLU A 281 13.88 11.39 -16.09
C GLU A 281 14.41 9.95 -15.87
N GLY A 282 13.76 9.19 -15.01
CA GLY A 282 14.14 7.81 -14.70
C GLY A 282 15.40 7.65 -13.84
N GLU A 283 16.16 8.73 -13.63
CA GLU A 283 17.43 8.69 -12.90
C GLU A 283 17.30 9.07 -11.43
N THR A 284 18.33 8.75 -10.65
CA THR A 284 18.47 9.15 -9.26
C THR A 284 19.47 10.28 -9.11
N ALA A 285 19.21 11.22 -8.21
CA ALA A 285 20.13 12.33 -7.93
C ALA A 285 21.52 11.85 -7.43
N PHE A 286 21.63 10.62 -6.96
CA PHE A 286 22.94 10.04 -6.64
C PHE A 286 23.86 9.90 -7.87
N ASN A 287 23.29 9.77 -9.07
CA ASN A 287 24.01 9.62 -10.34
C ASN A 287 24.39 10.97 -10.98
N ASN A 288 23.95 12.10 -10.44
CA ASN A 288 24.28 13.42 -11.00
C ASN A 288 25.80 13.64 -10.96
N SER A 289 26.49 13.49 -12.10
CA SER A 289 27.96 13.60 -12.18
C SER A 289 28.43 14.93 -12.74
N VAL A 290 27.58 15.65 -13.48
CA VAL A 290 27.96 16.87 -14.21
C VAL A 290 27.85 18.10 -13.31
N CYS A 291 28.92 18.87 -13.24
CA CYS A 291 28.92 20.16 -12.53
C CYS A 291 28.03 21.17 -13.26
N PRO A 292 27.02 21.77 -12.62
CA PRO A 292 26.12 22.70 -13.27
C PRO A 292 26.80 24.01 -13.71
N LYS A 293 27.91 24.41 -13.06
CA LYS A 293 28.65 25.63 -13.34
C LYS A 293 29.65 25.47 -14.49
N CYS A 294 30.56 24.51 -14.40
CA CYS A 294 31.65 24.38 -15.37
C CYS A 294 31.52 23.15 -16.29
N LYS A 295 30.44 22.40 -16.21
CA LYS A 295 30.15 21.20 -17.01
C LYS A 295 31.16 20.05 -16.87
N HIS A 296 32.12 20.16 -15.96
CA HIS A 296 33.07 19.09 -15.68
C HIS A 296 32.34 17.88 -15.10
N GLU A 297 32.64 16.70 -15.59
CA GLU A 297 32.13 15.45 -15.06
C GLU A 297 32.96 15.00 -13.87
N ALA A 298 32.32 14.54 -12.82
CA ALA A 298 32.99 14.11 -11.60
C ALA A 298 33.59 12.72 -11.78
N ASP A 299 34.87 12.57 -11.55
CA ASP A 299 35.65 11.34 -11.69
C ASP A 299 35.22 10.25 -10.68
N ASN A 300 34.52 10.63 -9.63
CA ASN A 300 34.13 9.74 -8.52
C ASN A 300 32.70 9.98 -8.03
N MET A 301 31.94 8.88 -7.88
CA MET A 301 30.55 8.91 -7.40
C MET A 301 30.45 9.34 -5.92
N SER A 302 31.53 9.33 -5.15
CA SER A 302 31.55 9.83 -3.76
C SER A 302 31.84 11.33 -3.65
N SER A 303 32.24 12.00 -4.73
CA SER A 303 32.53 13.43 -4.76
C SER A 303 31.26 14.26 -4.49
N VAL A 304 31.35 15.19 -3.55
CA VAL A 304 30.26 16.14 -3.22
C VAL A 304 30.48 17.53 -3.83
N ASP A 305 31.72 17.82 -4.25
CA ASP A 305 32.12 19.07 -4.87
C ASP A 305 32.86 18.81 -6.19
N CYS A 306 32.69 19.71 -7.15
CA CYS A 306 33.44 19.68 -8.39
C CYS A 306 34.93 19.90 -8.14
N VAL A 307 35.78 19.02 -8.66
CA VAL A 307 37.23 19.10 -8.47
C VAL A 307 37.82 20.35 -9.14
N LYS A 308 37.22 20.79 -10.26
CA LYS A 308 37.70 21.91 -11.08
C LYS A 308 37.33 23.28 -10.50
N CYS A 309 36.06 23.50 -10.12
CA CYS A 309 35.57 24.82 -9.71
C CYS A 309 35.01 24.88 -8.27
N LYS A 310 35.10 23.80 -7.53
CA LYS A 310 34.65 23.66 -6.13
C LYS A 310 33.14 23.89 -5.91
N THR A 311 32.35 24.02 -6.97
CA THR A 311 30.89 24.14 -6.88
C THR A 311 30.30 22.83 -6.34
N PRO A 312 29.35 22.86 -5.39
CA PRO A 312 28.65 21.67 -4.95
C PRO A 312 28.02 20.90 -6.11
N LEU A 313 28.26 19.61 -6.19
CA LEU A 313 27.58 18.74 -7.13
C LEU A 313 26.13 18.51 -6.70
N PRO A 314 25.19 18.38 -7.64
CA PRO A 314 23.76 18.20 -7.33
C PRO A 314 23.45 16.76 -6.88
N ARG A 315 24.15 16.27 -5.86
CA ARG A 315 24.03 14.94 -5.28
C ARG A 315 23.55 14.98 -3.85
N PRO A 316 22.72 14.00 -3.43
CA PRO A 316 22.29 13.91 -2.05
C PRO A 316 23.47 13.78 -1.08
N ASN A 317 23.66 14.82 -0.29
CA ASN A 317 24.76 14.90 0.66
C ASN A 317 24.30 15.42 2.02
N ILE A 318 25.03 15.04 3.05
CA ILE A 318 24.85 15.52 4.42
C ILE A 318 26.13 16.22 4.86
N GLU A 319 25.96 17.34 5.52
CA GLU A 319 27.01 18.05 6.22
C GLU A 319 27.14 17.47 7.63
N PHE A 320 28.35 17.12 7.98
CA PHE A 320 28.73 16.63 9.30
C PHE A 320 29.65 17.67 9.94
N ILE A 321 29.16 18.28 10.99
CA ILE A 321 29.99 19.15 11.85
C ILE A 321 30.33 18.33 13.07
N GLY A 322 31.63 18.21 13.35
CA GLY A 322 32.06 17.39 14.46
C GLY A 322 33.59 17.36 14.63
N TRP A 323 34.01 16.49 15.49
CA TRP A 323 35.42 16.32 15.87
C TRP A 323 35.83 14.85 15.76
N ARG A 324 37.15 14.66 15.64
CA ARG A 324 37.76 13.33 15.67
C ARG A 324 38.42 13.13 17.03
N CYS A 325 38.12 12.02 17.68
CA CYS A 325 38.76 11.63 18.93
C CYS A 325 40.28 11.42 18.71
N ALA A 326 41.10 12.02 19.54
CA ALA A 326 42.54 11.89 19.45
C ALA A 326 43.01 10.48 19.86
N SER A 327 42.31 9.85 20.81
CA SER A 327 42.68 8.55 21.36
C SER A 327 42.28 7.37 20.47
N CYS A 328 41.06 7.33 19.89
CA CYS A 328 40.58 6.20 19.10
C CYS A 328 40.31 6.52 17.63
N GLY A 329 40.42 7.78 17.22
CA GLY A 329 40.17 8.21 15.85
C GLY A 329 38.67 8.24 15.45
N GLU A 330 37.73 7.94 16.35
CA GLU A 330 36.31 7.95 16.08
C GLU A 330 35.82 9.36 15.70
N LYS A 331 34.92 9.44 14.72
CA LYS A 331 34.27 10.68 14.31
C LYS A 331 33.02 10.94 15.16
N ASN A 332 33.06 12.03 15.94
CA ASN A 332 31.96 12.44 16.81
C ASN A 332 31.26 13.68 16.27
N ARG A 333 29.95 13.79 16.49
CA ARG A 333 29.20 15.01 16.19
C ARG A 333 29.56 16.13 17.16
N GLU A 334 29.37 17.37 16.73
CA GLU A 334 29.57 18.56 17.56
C GLU A 334 28.79 18.47 18.90
N SER A 335 27.55 17.96 18.86
CA SER A 335 26.72 17.78 20.05
C SER A 335 27.18 16.69 21.03
N ARG A 336 28.18 15.90 20.66
CA ARG A 336 28.76 14.86 21.53
C ARG A 336 30.04 15.34 22.17
N THR A 337 29.97 15.57 23.45
CA THR A 337 31.10 16.09 24.23
C THR A 337 32.08 15.01 24.70
N VAL A 338 31.68 13.74 24.68
CA VAL A 338 32.51 12.60 25.10
C VAL A 338 32.42 11.50 24.01
N CYS A 339 33.60 10.97 23.65
CA CYS A 339 33.70 9.85 22.70
C CYS A 339 33.22 8.53 23.33
N SER A 340 32.92 7.52 22.50
CA SER A 340 32.56 6.17 22.97
C SER A 340 33.69 5.50 23.78
N CYS A 341 34.94 5.88 23.54
CA CYS A 341 36.10 5.42 24.32
C CYS A 341 36.30 6.14 25.66
N GLY A 342 35.43 7.10 26.02
CA GLY A 342 35.51 7.87 27.26
C GLY A 342 36.30 9.19 27.14
N GLU A 343 36.97 9.45 26.03
CA GLU A 343 37.73 10.68 25.80
C GLU A 343 36.81 11.88 25.70
N VAL A 344 37.13 12.96 26.42
CA VAL A 344 36.38 14.23 26.37
C VAL A 344 36.82 15.05 25.17
N CYS A 345 35.90 15.75 24.55
CA CYS A 345 36.17 16.64 23.42
C CYS A 345 37.00 17.85 23.90
N THR A 346 38.24 17.91 23.46
CA THR A 346 39.15 19.03 23.70
C THR A 346 39.32 19.94 22.49
N VAL A 347 38.56 19.68 21.42
CA VAL A 347 38.70 20.37 20.12
C VAL A 347 37.99 21.71 20.17
N THR A 348 38.72 22.78 19.90
CA THR A 348 38.22 24.18 19.83
C THR A 348 37.65 24.53 18.44
N LYS A 349 37.99 23.78 17.38
CA LYS A 349 37.47 23.95 16.02
C LYS A 349 36.91 22.65 15.51
N PHE A 350 35.61 22.64 15.24
CA PHE A 350 34.95 21.51 14.59
C PHE A 350 35.23 21.53 13.09
N THR A 351 35.45 20.35 12.51
CA THR A 351 35.60 20.21 11.05
C THR A 351 34.25 19.98 10.41
N THR A 352 33.97 20.77 9.40
CA THR A 352 32.79 20.52 8.52
C THR A 352 33.19 19.57 7.40
N GLN A 353 32.55 18.43 7.33
CA GLN A 353 32.75 17.48 6.26
C GLN A 353 31.40 17.20 5.54
N ARG A 354 31.40 17.29 4.23
CA ARG A 354 30.28 16.84 3.42
C ARG A 354 30.54 15.43 2.90
N ARG A 355 29.50 14.61 2.89
CA ARG A 355 29.57 13.26 2.33
C ARG A 355 28.24 12.89 1.68
N ILE A 356 28.25 11.98 0.70
CA ILE A 356 27.05 11.42 0.11
C ILE A 356 26.21 10.72 1.19
N ILE A 357 24.91 10.94 1.17
CA ILE A 357 23.96 10.26 2.07
C ILE A 357 23.92 8.77 1.71
N ARG A 358 23.94 7.90 2.72
CA ARG A 358 23.59 6.50 2.51
C ARG A 358 22.08 6.40 2.46
N GLY A 359 21.52 6.16 1.26
CA GLY A 359 20.08 6.04 1.02
C GLY A 359 19.73 4.74 0.28
N PHE A 360 18.44 4.52 0.12
CA PHE A 360 17.95 3.45 -0.75
C PHE A 360 18.22 3.83 -2.22
N LYS A 361 18.45 2.83 -3.08
CA LYS A 361 18.64 3.03 -4.53
C LYS A 361 17.46 3.72 -5.21
N THR A 362 16.28 3.65 -4.59
CA THR A 362 15.03 4.28 -5.05
C THR A 362 14.83 5.71 -4.55
N SER A 363 15.65 6.17 -3.58
CA SER A 363 15.57 7.55 -3.06
C SER A 363 16.01 8.58 -4.09
N TYR A 364 15.43 9.78 -4.02
CA TYR A 364 15.76 10.91 -4.90
C TYR A 364 15.72 10.55 -6.38
N ARG A 365 14.77 9.68 -6.79
CA ARG A 365 14.63 9.20 -8.15
C ARG A 365 13.39 9.79 -8.82
N ARG A 366 13.53 10.17 -10.10
CA ARG A 366 12.40 10.51 -10.96
C ARG A 366 11.75 9.27 -11.55
N LEU A 367 10.44 9.32 -11.68
CA LEU A 367 9.67 8.34 -12.44
C LEU A 367 9.94 8.50 -13.93
N ARG A 368 9.36 7.60 -14.73
CA ARG A 368 9.41 7.65 -16.20
C ARG A 368 8.01 7.84 -16.75
N TRP A 369 7.90 8.65 -17.79
CA TRP A 369 6.64 8.90 -18.47
C TRP A 369 6.07 7.65 -19.16
N ASP A 370 6.93 6.86 -19.79
CA ASP A 370 6.59 5.68 -20.59
C ASP A 370 6.29 4.40 -19.77
N LYS A 371 6.28 4.50 -18.46
CA LYS A 371 6.05 3.35 -17.55
C LYS A 371 4.91 3.63 -16.57
N PRO A 372 4.23 2.59 -16.05
CA PRO A 372 3.40 2.72 -14.86
C PRO A 372 4.18 3.32 -13.70
N ALA A 373 3.49 4.03 -12.81
CA ALA A 373 4.13 4.53 -11.59
C ALA A 373 4.68 3.39 -10.72
N SER A 374 5.66 3.67 -9.88
CA SER A 374 6.09 2.72 -8.84
C SER A 374 5.02 2.56 -7.76
N THR A 375 5.11 1.50 -6.95
CA THR A 375 4.18 1.24 -5.83
C THR A 375 3.94 2.49 -4.99
N LEU A 376 2.68 2.93 -4.89
CA LEU A 376 2.29 4.01 -3.99
C LEU A 376 2.39 3.54 -2.54
N THR A 377 3.15 4.26 -1.72
CA THR A 377 3.37 3.95 -0.30
C THR A 377 2.86 5.08 0.58
N MET A 378 2.70 4.81 1.89
CA MET A 378 2.35 5.84 2.90
C MET A 378 3.29 7.05 2.87
N ASN A 379 4.55 6.86 2.45
CA ASN A 379 5.58 7.89 2.40
C ASN A 379 5.71 8.55 1.00
N SER A 380 4.69 8.47 0.17
CA SER A 380 4.70 9.02 -1.19
C SER A 380 4.96 10.54 -1.28
N GLY A 381 4.88 11.26 -0.16
CA GLY A 381 5.26 12.68 -0.04
C GLY A 381 6.74 12.94 0.24
N VAL A 382 7.56 11.90 0.48
CA VAL A 382 8.95 12.03 0.93
C VAL A 382 9.92 11.55 -0.14
N ILE A 383 10.59 12.47 -0.84
CA ILE A 383 11.50 12.16 -1.96
C ILE A 383 12.68 11.26 -1.57
N SER A 384 13.08 11.27 -0.28
CA SER A 384 14.18 10.44 0.22
C SER A 384 13.77 9.01 0.59
N SER A 385 12.47 8.69 0.60
CA SER A 385 11.99 7.38 1.06
C SER A 385 11.72 6.40 -0.08
N ASP A 386 11.32 6.91 -1.26
CA ASP A 386 10.83 6.08 -2.34
C ASP A 386 10.92 6.78 -3.71
N MET A 387 10.74 6.03 -4.78
CA MET A 387 10.74 6.54 -6.16
C MET A 387 9.40 7.23 -6.47
N LYS A 388 9.29 8.53 -6.15
CA LYS A 388 8.07 9.34 -6.33
C LYS A 388 8.35 10.72 -6.95
N GLY A 389 9.57 10.98 -7.40
CA GLY A 389 9.88 12.21 -8.13
C GLY A 389 9.11 12.25 -9.44
N HIS A 390 8.42 13.37 -9.70
CA HIS A 390 7.77 13.62 -10.99
C HIS A 390 8.84 13.53 -12.11
N PRO A 391 8.53 12.99 -13.30
CA PRO A 391 9.52 12.81 -14.36
C PRO A 391 10.33 14.07 -14.70
N GLU A 392 9.70 15.23 -14.77
CA GLU A 392 10.30 16.49 -15.19
C GLU A 392 10.30 17.58 -14.11
N GLN A 393 9.18 17.72 -13.37
CA GLN A 393 9.01 18.82 -12.41
C GLN A 393 9.75 18.53 -11.08
N ASN A 394 10.15 19.59 -10.38
CA ASN A 394 10.95 19.47 -9.15
C ASN A 394 10.06 19.24 -7.93
N ARG A 395 9.41 18.10 -7.89
CA ARG A 395 8.45 17.70 -6.86
C ARG A 395 8.26 16.19 -6.82
N VAL A 396 7.59 15.70 -5.79
CA VAL A 396 6.97 14.38 -5.79
C VAL A 396 5.62 14.44 -6.52
N LEU A 397 4.98 13.30 -6.73
CA LEU A 397 3.60 13.25 -7.21
C LEU A 397 2.67 14.01 -6.25
N SER A 398 1.71 14.76 -6.78
CA SER A 398 0.69 15.46 -6.01
C SER A 398 -0.31 14.49 -5.37
N VAL A 399 -1.14 14.97 -4.44
CA VAL A 399 -2.23 14.15 -3.87
C VAL A 399 -3.20 13.75 -4.98
N LYS A 400 -3.60 14.69 -5.84
CA LYS A 400 -4.49 14.40 -6.98
C LYS A 400 -3.95 13.31 -7.88
N GLU A 401 -2.67 13.39 -8.23
CA GLU A 401 -2.01 12.40 -9.09
C GLU A 401 -2.00 11.00 -8.46
N ILE A 402 -1.72 10.88 -7.15
CA ILE A 402 -1.79 9.57 -6.49
C ILE A 402 -3.21 9.02 -6.38
N LEU A 403 -4.24 9.88 -6.27
CA LEU A 403 -5.64 9.46 -6.31
C LEU A 403 -6.01 8.88 -7.68
N MET A 404 -5.57 9.52 -8.75
CA MET A 404 -5.77 9.05 -10.12
C MET A 404 -5.00 7.74 -10.37
N LEU A 405 -3.73 7.68 -10.00
CA LEU A 405 -2.89 6.49 -10.14
C LEU A 405 -3.36 5.30 -9.30
N SER A 406 -4.00 5.55 -8.15
CA SER A 406 -4.63 4.50 -7.34
C SER A 406 -6.01 4.10 -7.87
N THR A 407 -6.44 4.64 -9.00
CA THR A 407 -7.78 4.45 -9.58
C THR A 407 -8.94 4.89 -8.68
N LEU A 408 -8.68 5.70 -7.64
CA LEU A 408 -9.72 6.24 -6.77
C LEU A 408 -10.43 7.46 -7.38
N GLN A 409 -9.81 8.11 -8.33
CA GLN A 409 -10.40 9.20 -9.13
C GLN A 409 -10.27 8.93 -10.64
N ASN A 410 -11.19 9.48 -11.40
CA ASN A 410 -11.18 9.43 -12.86
C ASN A 410 -9.92 10.10 -13.43
N HIS A 411 -9.44 9.59 -14.55
CA HIS A 411 -8.31 10.11 -15.32
C HIS A 411 -8.49 9.82 -16.81
N PRO A 412 -7.71 10.42 -17.74
CA PRO A 412 -7.92 10.27 -19.18
C PRO A 412 -7.95 8.81 -19.67
N ALA A 413 -7.20 7.91 -19.03
CA ALA A 413 -7.15 6.51 -19.39
C ALA A 413 -8.18 5.63 -18.64
N GLY A 414 -9.03 6.19 -17.76
CA GLY A 414 -10.02 5.39 -17.00
C GLY A 414 -11.06 6.22 -16.26
N SER A 415 -12.31 5.76 -16.35
CA SER A 415 -13.44 6.33 -15.62
C SER A 415 -14.05 5.26 -14.71
N TYR A 416 -14.38 5.63 -13.47
CA TYR A 416 -14.78 4.70 -12.42
C TYR A 416 -16.07 5.14 -11.73
N PRO A 417 -16.97 4.21 -11.35
CA PRO A 417 -18.24 4.53 -10.70
C PRO A 417 -18.08 5.27 -9.36
N TRP A 418 -16.94 5.11 -8.70
CA TRP A 418 -16.60 5.77 -7.42
C TRP A 418 -15.80 7.07 -7.60
N GLY A 419 -15.33 7.40 -8.82
CA GLY A 419 -14.34 8.43 -9.08
C GLY A 419 -14.67 9.83 -8.57
N GLU A 420 -15.97 10.14 -8.42
CA GLU A 420 -16.47 11.40 -7.85
C GLU A 420 -17.23 11.21 -6.54
N LYS A 421 -17.49 9.96 -6.14
CA LYS A 421 -18.30 9.65 -4.95
C LYS A 421 -17.47 9.62 -3.68
N TYR A 422 -16.26 9.01 -3.73
CA TYR A 422 -15.44 8.82 -2.56
C TYR A 422 -14.87 10.15 -2.05
N GLN A 423 -15.08 10.43 -0.77
CA GLN A 423 -14.62 11.66 -0.10
C GLN A 423 -13.72 11.36 1.08
N PHE A 424 -12.66 12.17 1.24
CA PHE A 424 -11.74 12.08 2.38
C PHE A 424 -12.26 12.86 3.59
N LYS A 425 -13.49 12.53 4.00
CA LYS A 425 -14.14 13.08 5.19
C LYS A 425 -14.30 11.97 6.23
N SER A 426 -13.73 12.20 7.41
CA SER A 426 -13.72 11.20 8.47
C SER A 426 -14.77 11.53 9.54
N LYS A 427 -15.80 10.68 9.67
CA LYS A 427 -16.94 10.86 10.56
C LYS A 427 -16.79 10.03 11.84
N LYS A 428 -16.96 10.64 13.00
CA LYS A 428 -16.97 9.99 14.32
C LYS A 428 -18.25 9.16 14.54
N LYS A 429 -18.27 8.34 15.61
CA LYS A 429 -19.45 7.55 15.99
C LYS A 429 -20.68 8.42 16.35
N ASP A 430 -20.46 9.57 16.94
CA ASP A 430 -21.50 10.57 17.33
C ASP A 430 -22.02 11.39 16.15
N GLY A 431 -21.46 11.23 14.96
CA GLY A 431 -21.85 11.95 13.76
C GLY A 431 -21.01 13.19 13.45
N GLU A 432 -20.21 13.67 14.38
CA GLU A 432 -19.24 14.75 14.13
C GLU A 432 -18.12 14.32 13.19
N TYR A 433 -17.36 15.28 12.68
CA TYR A 433 -16.19 15.00 11.83
C TYR A 433 -14.88 15.18 12.59
N PHE A 434 -13.94 14.28 12.36
CA PHE A 434 -12.53 14.50 12.72
C PHE A 434 -11.97 15.68 11.90
N HIS A 435 -11.01 16.41 12.46
CA HIS A 435 -10.24 17.46 11.76
C HIS A 435 -11.10 18.52 11.03
N GLY A 436 -12.30 18.78 11.48
CA GLY A 436 -13.21 19.73 10.81
C GLY A 436 -13.80 19.23 9.49
N GLY A 437 -13.69 17.92 9.21
CA GLY A 437 -14.29 17.24 8.05
C GLY A 437 -13.31 16.76 7.01
N GLU A 438 -12.24 17.47 6.71
CA GLU A 438 -11.30 17.10 5.66
C GLU A 438 -9.99 16.55 6.20
N MET A 439 -9.51 15.48 5.57
CA MET A 439 -8.22 14.89 5.92
C MET A 439 -7.05 15.70 5.35
N SER A 440 -5.99 15.81 6.14
CA SER A 440 -4.76 16.43 5.65
C SER A 440 -4.13 15.64 4.50
N PRO A 441 -3.39 16.30 3.58
CA PRO A 441 -2.68 15.64 2.47
C PRO A 441 -1.78 14.49 2.91
N LYS A 442 -1.19 14.59 4.10
CA LYS A 442 -0.36 13.54 4.70
C LYS A 442 -1.19 12.30 5.03
N LEU A 443 -2.35 12.48 5.67
CA LEU A 443 -3.25 11.37 6.02
C LEU A 443 -3.83 10.71 4.77
N VAL A 444 -4.23 11.50 3.76
CA VAL A 444 -4.68 10.98 2.46
C VAL A 444 -3.61 10.08 1.84
N ARG A 445 -2.34 10.53 1.79
CA ARG A 445 -1.23 9.71 1.27
C ARG A 445 -1.02 8.41 2.05
N GLN A 446 -1.19 8.44 3.38
CA GLN A 446 -1.08 7.26 4.22
C GLN A 446 -2.19 6.24 3.90
N VAL A 447 -3.43 6.69 3.85
CA VAL A 447 -4.59 5.84 3.55
C VAL A 447 -4.44 5.20 2.17
N ILE A 448 -4.10 5.98 1.13
CA ILE A 448 -3.88 5.45 -0.23
C ILE A 448 -2.72 4.45 -0.27
N GLY A 449 -1.61 4.75 0.40
CA GLY A 449 -0.41 3.89 0.38
C GLY A 449 -0.63 2.49 0.97
N GLU A 450 -1.60 2.34 1.86
CA GLU A 450 -1.95 1.06 2.50
C GLU A 450 -3.13 0.35 1.82
N SER A 451 -3.95 1.08 1.06
CA SER A 451 -5.17 0.54 0.47
C SER A 451 -4.92 -0.32 -0.77
N ILE A 452 -5.90 -1.16 -1.05
CA ILE A 452 -6.04 -1.85 -2.33
C ILE A 452 -6.69 -0.88 -3.32
N PRO A 453 -6.14 -0.68 -4.54
CA PRO A 453 -6.81 0.11 -5.57
C PRO A 453 -8.20 -0.43 -5.88
N PRO A 454 -9.24 0.42 -5.95
CA PRO A 454 -10.61 -0.04 -6.18
C PRO A 454 -10.77 -0.86 -7.46
N LEU A 455 -10.10 -0.47 -8.54
CA LEU A 455 -10.14 -1.20 -9.81
C LEU A 455 -9.62 -2.64 -9.65
N ALA A 456 -8.54 -2.84 -8.89
CA ALA A 456 -8.03 -4.19 -8.65
C ALA A 456 -9.05 -5.05 -7.90
N MET A 457 -9.68 -4.50 -6.87
CA MET A 457 -10.70 -5.22 -6.11
C MET A 457 -11.95 -5.48 -6.97
N GLN A 458 -12.40 -4.51 -7.76
CA GLN A 458 -13.48 -4.69 -8.73
C GLN A 458 -13.19 -5.86 -9.67
N LYS A 459 -11.99 -5.91 -10.28
CA LYS A 459 -11.62 -6.98 -11.21
C LYS A 459 -11.57 -8.36 -10.57
N ILE A 460 -11.11 -8.44 -9.31
CA ILE A 460 -11.15 -9.69 -8.55
C ILE A 460 -12.60 -10.11 -8.32
N VAL A 461 -13.46 -9.23 -7.82
CA VAL A 461 -14.84 -9.55 -7.48
C VAL A 461 -15.68 -9.83 -8.73
N GLU A 462 -15.52 -9.07 -9.82
CA GLU A 462 -16.16 -9.37 -11.12
C GLU A 462 -15.82 -10.78 -11.63
N HIS A 463 -14.57 -11.22 -11.42
CA HIS A 463 -14.18 -12.57 -11.77
C HIS A 463 -14.89 -13.62 -10.90
N LEU A 464 -15.04 -13.38 -9.60
CA LEU A 464 -15.80 -14.28 -8.72
C LEU A 464 -17.29 -14.34 -9.10
N LEU A 465 -17.87 -13.21 -9.51
CA LEU A 465 -19.24 -13.17 -10.03
C LEU A 465 -19.39 -14.05 -11.29
N PHE A 466 -18.43 -13.95 -12.20
CA PHE A 466 -18.41 -14.79 -13.41
C PHE A 466 -18.23 -16.29 -13.09
N LEU A 467 -17.51 -16.64 -12.04
CA LEU A 467 -17.25 -18.02 -11.64
C LEU A 467 -18.40 -18.66 -10.83
N ASP A 468 -19.32 -17.87 -10.28
CA ASP A 468 -20.41 -18.36 -9.44
C ASP A 468 -21.64 -18.69 -10.30
N PRO A 469 -22.00 -19.97 -10.48
CA PRO A 469 -23.10 -20.40 -11.36
C PRO A 469 -24.48 -20.00 -10.86
N ARG A 470 -24.59 -19.52 -9.61
CA ARG A 470 -25.86 -19.02 -9.03
C ARG A 470 -26.17 -17.59 -9.47
N ILE A 471 -25.18 -16.92 -10.08
CA ILE A 471 -25.31 -15.54 -10.59
C ILE A 471 -25.56 -15.63 -12.09
N ASP A 472 -26.80 -15.32 -12.50
CA ASP A 472 -27.19 -15.30 -13.89
C ASP A 472 -26.68 -14.02 -14.56
N ASP A 473 -25.81 -14.16 -15.55
CA ASP A 473 -25.17 -13.02 -16.25
C ASP A 473 -26.17 -12.17 -17.08
N GLY A 474 -27.43 -12.45 -17.05
CA GLY A 474 -28.47 -11.68 -17.79
C GLY A 474 -28.19 -11.45 -19.29
N ALA A 475 -27.14 -12.09 -19.82
CA ALA A 475 -26.65 -11.93 -21.19
C ALA A 475 -27.15 -13.02 -22.16
N SER A 476 -28.06 -13.86 -21.70
CA SER A 476 -28.66 -14.94 -22.52
C SER A 476 -30.14 -14.69 -22.72
N SER A 477 -30.49 -13.54 -23.27
CA SER A 477 -31.83 -13.34 -23.87
C SER A 477 -31.78 -12.31 -24.99
#